data_a93d59d028022847dcfef3d82bec6557
#
_entry.id   a93d59d028022847dcfef3d82bec6557
#
_cell.length_a   1.000
_cell.length_b   1.000
_cell.length_c   1.000
_cell.angle_alpha   90.00
_cell.angle_beta   90.00
_cell.angle_gamma   90.00
#
_symmetry.space_group_name_H-M   'P 1'
#
loop_
_entity.id
_entity.type
_entity.pdbx_description
1 polymer ?
#
loop_
_entity_poly.entity_id
_entity_poly.type
_entity_poly.pdbx_seq_one_letter_code
_entity_poly.pdbx_strand_id
1 'polypeptide(L)'
;AIPHVEIIRLCTRNPVTLPFRFTADLLERLKAYQPLFVHTHFNHPKECTPEAARCLRDLADRGFNVANQMVLLAGVNDSVDAVKRTNRWLLRQRCRPYYLFQADLAEGISHFRTPLGVGLDILRGLRGHTSGMAVPHYVIDAPGGGGKVPLSPDYGFEFKEDVLIFENYQGKTFSYPLR
;
A
#
# COMPACT_ATOMS: atom_id res chain seq x y z
N ALA A 1 -27.63 -1.81 -14.67
CA ALA A 1 -26.21 -1.43 -14.82
C ALA A 1 -26.14 0.06 -15.16
N ILE A 2 -25.09 0.74 -14.66
CA ILE A 2 -24.81 2.14 -14.99
C ILE A 2 -23.76 2.09 -16.13
N PRO A 3 -24.10 2.48 -17.37
CA PRO A 3 -23.27 2.16 -18.55
C PRO A 3 -21.86 2.75 -18.53
N HIS A 4 -21.64 3.87 -17.82
CA HIS A 4 -20.33 4.53 -17.74
C HIS A 4 -19.48 4.09 -16.54
N VAL A 5 -19.96 3.15 -15.72
CA VAL A 5 -19.20 2.57 -14.63
C VAL A 5 -18.45 1.34 -15.11
N GLU A 6 -17.14 1.47 -15.27
CA GLU A 6 -16.27 0.40 -15.77
C GLU A 6 -15.58 -0.37 -14.63
N ILE A 7 -15.34 0.30 -13.51
CA ILE A 7 -14.58 -0.27 -12.38
C ILE A 7 -15.35 -0.07 -11.10
N ILE A 8 -15.51 -1.17 -10.34
CA ILE A 8 -16.12 -1.14 -9.01
C ILE A 8 -15.04 -1.48 -7.98
N ARG A 9 -14.96 -0.67 -6.92
CA ARG A 9 -14.08 -0.92 -5.77
C ARG A 9 -14.90 -1.08 -4.51
N LEU A 10 -14.68 -2.20 -3.81
CA LEU A 10 -15.18 -2.43 -2.47
C LEU A 10 -14.06 -2.08 -1.48
N CYS A 11 -14.16 -0.91 -0.84
CA CYS A 11 -13.22 -0.48 0.19
C CYS A 11 -13.76 -0.91 1.56
N THR A 12 -13.04 -1.79 2.25
CA THR A 12 -13.52 -2.36 3.51
C THR A 12 -12.38 -2.81 4.42
N ARG A 13 -12.52 -2.59 5.72
CA ARG A 13 -11.62 -3.12 6.74
C ARG A 13 -12.05 -4.50 7.28
N ASN A 14 -13.17 -5.02 6.83
CA ASN A 14 -13.71 -6.30 7.34
C ASN A 14 -12.74 -7.49 7.22
N PRO A 15 -11.87 -7.63 6.20
CA PRO A 15 -10.86 -8.69 6.20
C PRO A 15 -9.95 -8.69 7.44
N VAL A 16 -9.78 -7.53 8.08
CA VAL A 16 -9.02 -7.35 9.32
C VAL A 16 -9.89 -7.57 10.55
N THR A 17 -11.04 -6.85 10.62
CA THR A 17 -11.83 -6.72 11.84
C THR A 17 -12.91 -7.79 12.00
N LEU A 18 -13.41 -8.31 10.89
CA LEU A 18 -14.49 -9.30 10.85
C LEU A 18 -14.35 -10.22 9.61
N PRO A 19 -13.26 -10.99 9.49
CA PRO A 19 -13.00 -11.83 8.31
C PRO A 19 -14.12 -12.82 8.00
N PHE A 20 -14.83 -13.30 9.00
CA PHE A 20 -15.98 -14.25 8.85
C PHE A 20 -17.16 -13.64 8.09
N ARG A 21 -17.21 -12.33 7.90
CA ARG A 21 -18.24 -11.66 7.09
C ARG A 21 -18.18 -12.09 5.62
N PHE A 22 -16.99 -12.42 5.13
CA PHE A 22 -16.79 -12.90 3.77
C PHE A 22 -17.10 -14.39 3.65
N THR A 23 -18.39 -14.72 3.70
CA THR A 23 -18.89 -16.08 3.52
C THR A 23 -18.78 -16.52 2.05
N ALA A 24 -18.76 -17.83 1.81
CA ALA A 24 -18.74 -18.38 0.45
C ALA A 24 -19.91 -17.86 -0.40
N ASP A 25 -21.12 -17.81 0.16
CA ASP A 25 -22.31 -17.27 -0.52
C ASP A 25 -22.13 -15.79 -0.92
N LEU A 26 -21.66 -14.95 0.01
CA LEU A 26 -21.39 -13.55 -0.29
C LEU A 26 -20.37 -13.41 -1.43
N LEU A 27 -19.29 -14.18 -1.39
CA LEU A 27 -18.23 -14.11 -2.38
C LEU A 27 -18.71 -14.56 -3.77
N GLU A 28 -19.53 -15.61 -3.86
CA GLU A 28 -20.11 -16.04 -5.13
C GLU A 28 -21.08 -14.99 -5.70
N ARG A 29 -21.89 -14.33 -4.85
CA ARG A 29 -22.75 -13.23 -5.28
C ARG A 29 -21.94 -12.03 -5.78
N LEU A 30 -20.87 -11.67 -5.10
CA LEU A 30 -19.99 -10.55 -5.52
C LEU A 30 -19.27 -10.85 -6.84
N LYS A 31 -18.95 -12.09 -7.13
CA LYS A 31 -18.29 -12.54 -8.36
C LYS A 31 -19.07 -12.17 -9.63
N ALA A 32 -20.40 -12.07 -9.55
CA ALA A 32 -21.24 -11.61 -10.67
C ALA A 32 -20.99 -10.17 -11.10
N TYR A 33 -20.27 -9.37 -10.28
CA TYR A 33 -19.98 -7.96 -10.53
C TYR A 33 -18.50 -7.70 -10.92
N GLN A 34 -17.79 -8.73 -11.35
CA GLN A 34 -16.41 -8.56 -11.82
C GLN A 34 -16.37 -7.75 -13.13
N PRO A 35 -15.32 -6.91 -13.32
CA PRO A 35 -14.16 -6.73 -12.48
C PRO A 35 -14.46 -5.91 -11.20
N LEU A 36 -14.31 -6.54 -10.03
CA LEU A 36 -14.49 -5.92 -8.73
C LEU A 36 -13.16 -5.98 -7.96
N PHE A 37 -12.69 -4.81 -7.52
CA PHE A 37 -11.46 -4.65 -6.75
C PHE A 37 -11.80 -4.55 -5.27
N VAL A 38 -11.09 -5.30 -4.43
CA VAL A 38 -11.25 -5.23 -2.97
C VAL A 38 -10.04 -4.52 -2.37
N HIS A 39 -10.28 -3.37 -1.76
CA HIS A 39 -9.26 -2.61 -1.05
C HIS A 39 -9.47 -2.74 0.46
N THR A 40 -8.46 -3.26 1.15
CA THR A 40 -8.48 -3.46 2.59
C THR A 40 -7.47 -2.58 3.32
N HIS A 41 -7.49 -2.59 4.68
CA HIS A 41 -6.64 -1.74 5.52
C HIS A 41 -5.99 -2.58 6.63
N PHE A 42 -4.86 -3.22 6.32
CA PHE A 42 -3.94 -3.78 7.30
C PHE A 42 -2.90 -2.73 7.62
N ASN A 43 -2.79 -2.36 8.88
CA ASN A 43 -1.86 -1.34 9.35
C ASN A 43 -0.71 -1.91 10.18
N HIS A 44 -0.84 -3.12 10.75
CA HIS A 44 0.16 -3.65 11.66
C HIS A 44 0.30 -5.18 11.54
N PRO A 45 1.50 -5.76 11.81
CA PRO A 45 1.70 -7.21 11.79
C PRO A 45 0.77 -8.01 12.72
N LYS A 46 0.29 -7.43 13.82
CA LYS A 46 -0.67 -8.08 14.73
C LYS A 46 -2.04 -8.35 14.09
N GLU A 47 -2.37 -7.67 13.00
CA GLU A 47 -3.60 -7.88 12.23
C GLU A 47 -3.49 -9.06 11.25
N CYS A 48 -2.28 -9.59 11.07
CA CYS A 48 -1.96 -10.69 10.16
C CYS A 48 -2.33 -12.04 10.75
N THR A 49 -3.60 -12.28 11.00
CA THR A 49 -4.11 -13.50 11.63
C THR A 49 -4.38 -14.64 10.63
N PRO A 50 -4.48 -15.90 11.08
CA PRO A 50 -4.89 -17.01 10.21
C PRO A 50 -6.28 -16.82 9.58
N GLU A 51 -7.22 -16.19 10.30
CA GLU A 51 -8.57 -15.90 9.82
C GLU A 51 -8.55 -14.87 8.69
N ALA A 52 -7.81 -13.78 8.89
CA ALA A 52 -7.58 -12.77 7.85
C ALA A 52 -6.89 -13.37 6.62
N ALA A 53 -5.91 -14.25 6.83
CA ALA A 53 -5.24 -14.95 5.74
C ALA A 53 -6.20 -15.81 4.90
N ARG A 54 -7.11 -16.56 5.57
CA ARG A 54 -8.15 -17.35 4.86
C ARG A 54 -9.04 -16.42 4.04
N CYS A 55 -9.55 -15.34 4.66
CA CYS A 55 -10.41 -14.38 3.98
C CYS A 55 -9.75 -13.80 2.71
N LEU A 56 -8.49 -13.36 2.80
CA LEU A 56 -7.76 -12.81 1.65
C LEU A 56 -7.54 -13.86 0.56
N ARG A 57 -7.20 -15.11 0.92
CA ARG A 57 -7.04 -16.20 -0.04
C ARG A 57 -8.35 -16.53 -0.72
N ASP A 58 -9.45 -16.61 0.04
CA ASP A 58 -10.79 -16.90 -0.49
C ASP A 58 -11.24 -15.86 -1.51
N LEU A 59 -10.92 -14.58 -1.28
CA LEU A 59 -11.12 -13.50 -2.25
C LEU A 59 -10.26 -13.72 -3.50
N ALA A 60 -8.97 -13.93 -3.33
CA ALA A 60 -8.04 -14.10 -4.44
C ALA A 60 -8.30 -15.36 -5.27
N ASP A 61 -8.71 -16.47 -4.64
CA ASP A 61 -9.06 -17.74 -5.32
C ASP A 61 -10.30 -17.59 -6.22
N ARG A 62 -11.18 -16.64 -5.90
CA ARG A 62 -12.35 -16.31 -6.73
C ARG A 62 -12.09 -15.24 -7.77
N GLY A 63 -10.83 -14.81 -7.94
CA GLY A 63 -10.41 -13.88 -8.96
C GLY A 63 -10.59 -12.40 -8.61
N PHE A 64 -10.86 -12.06 -7.34
CA PHE A 64 -10.87 -10.67 -6.91
C PHE A 64 -9.45 -10.10 -6.85
N ASN A 65 -9.26 -8.89 -7.39
CA ASN A 65 -8.04 -8.13 -7.20
C ASN A 65 -8.03 -7.51 -5.81
N VAL A 66 -7.15 -7.99 -4.94
CA VAL A 66 -7.06 -7.53 -3.54
C VAL A 66 -5.84 -6.65 -3.34
N ALA A 67 -6.06 -5.46 -2.77
CA ALA A 67 -5.00 -4.52 -2.48
C ALA A 67 -5.14 -3.93 -1.06
N ASN A 68 -4.02 -3.60 -0.44
CA ASN A 68 -3.96 -3.00 0.87
C ASN A 68 -3.66 -1.51 0.81
N GLN A 69 -4.37 -0.74 1.60
CA GLN A 69 -4.16 0.69 1.83
C GLN A 69 -3.79 0.88 3.30
N MET A 70 -2.49 1.00 3.57
CA MET A 70 -1.97 1.20 4.92
C MET A 70 -1.95 2.68 5.25
N VAL A 71 -2.29 3.06 6.49
CA VAL A 71 -2.07 4.41 7.02
C VAL A 71 -0.85 4.39 7.92
N LEU A 72 0.08 5.33 7.73
CA LEU A 72 1.26 5.50 8.55
C LEU A 72 0.89 6.20 9.87
N LEU A 73 1.10 5.51 10.99
CA LEU A 73 0.67 5.92 12.31
C LEU A 73 1.83 5.88 13.31
N ALA A 74 2.10 7.01 13.96
CA ALA A 74 3.13 7.12 14.98
C ALA A 74 2.90 6.14 16.14
N GLY A 75 3.96 5.44 16.55
CA GLY A 75 3.91 4.44 17.63
C GLY A 75 3.19 3.13 17.27
N VAL A 76 2.73 2.98 16.01
CA VAL A 76 2.01 1.79 15.56
C VAL A 76 2.80 1.05 14.48
N ASN A 77 3.06 1.70 13.35
CA ASN A 77 3.72 1.08 12.20
C ASN A 77 4.79 1.99 11.56
N ASP A 78 5.30 2.94 12.29
CA ASP A 78 6.28 3.94 11.87
C ASP A 78 7.73 3.41 11.80
N SER A 79 7.87 2.15 11.43
CA SER A 79 9.18 1.50 11.23
C SER A 79 9.22 0.67 9.95
N VAL A 80 10.41 0.59 9.35
CA VAL A 80 10.68 -0.26 8.18
C VAL A 80 10.28 -1.71 8.45
N ASP A 81 10.59 -2.24 9.64
CA ASP A 81 10.30 -3.64 9.99
C ASP A 81 8.80 -3.92 10.05
N ALA A 82 8.01 -3.07 10.71
CA ALA A 82 6.57 -3.25 10.81
C ALA A 82 5.91 -3.26 9.43
N VAL A 83 6.25 -2.29 8.56
CA VAL A 83 5.70 -2.20 7.20
C VAL A 83 6.17 -3.37 6.34
N LYS A 84 7.47 -3.71 6.40
CA LYS A 84 8.05 -4.83 5.64
C LYS A 84 7.40 -6.17 5.99
N ARG A 85 7.21 -6.46 7.27
CA ARG A 85 6.56 -7.70 7.74
C ARG A 85 5.12 -7.78 7.27
N THR A 86 4.35 -6.71 7.46
CA THR A 86 2.95 -6.63 7.01
C THR A 86 2.86 -6.84 5.50
N ASN A 87 3.65 -6.11 4.71
CA ASN A 87 3.58 -6.16 3.25
C ASN A 87 4.01 -7.52 2.69
N ARG A 88 5.05 -8.14 3.27
CA ARG A 88 5.46 -9.50 2.87
C ARG A 88 4.40 -10.54 3.21
N TRP A 89 3.73 -10.40 4.35
CA TRP A 89 2.63 -11.29 4.70
C TRP A 89 1.45 -11.12 3.73
N LEU A 90 1.06 -9.89 3.41
CA LEU A 90 0.00 -9.59 2.44
C LEU A 90 0.27 -10.22 1.07
N LEU A 91 1.49 -10.10 0.56
CA LEU A 91 1.87 -10.71 -0.72
C LEU A 91 1.72 -12.24 -0.72
N ARG A 92 2.02 -12.91 0.41
CA ARG A 92 1.78 -14.36 0.54
C ARG A 92 0.29 -14.72 0.42
N GLN A 93 -0.60 -13.79 0.71
CA GLN A 93 -2.05 -13.92 0.54
C GLN A 93 -2.55 -13.36 -0.80
N ARG A 94 -1.63 -13.00 -1.72
CA ARG A 94 -1.95 -12.37 -3.01
C ARG A 94 -2.70 -11.03 -2.87
N CYS A 95 -2.53 -10.36 -1.73
CA CYS A 95 -2.96 -9.00 -1.48
C CYS A 95 -1.81 -8.03 -1.72
N ARG A 96 -1.96 -7.13 -2.69
CA ARG A 96 -0.90 -6.18 -3.07
C ARG A 96 -0.83 -5.01 -2.10
N PRO A 97 0.32 -4.69 -1.47
CA PRO A 97 0.55 -3.40 -0.86
C PRO A 97 0.42 -2.29 -1.92
N TYR A 98 -0.64 -1.48 -1.80
CA TYR A 98 -0.94 -0.48 -2.83
C TYR A 98 -0.55 0.92 -2.38
N TYR A 99 -1.15 1.41 -1.30
CA TYR A 99 -0.80 2.69 -0.72
C TYR A 99 -0.26 2.57 0.69
N LEU A 100 0.68 3.46 1.02
CA LEU A 100 1.00 3.93 2.36
C LEU A 100 0.52 5.37 2.43
N PHE A 101 -0.54 5.65 3.17
CA PHE A 101 -1.04 7.00 3.35
C PHE A 101 -0.32 7.70 4.49
N GLN A 102 0.10 8.94 4.29
CA GLN A 102 0.32 9.85 5.41
C GLN A 102 -1.01 10.04 6.14
N ALA A 103 -1.01 10.00 7.48
CA ALA A 103 -2.24 10.25 8.24
C ALA A 103 -2.81 11.64 7.94
N ASP A 104 -4.11 11.70 7.65
CA ASP A 104 -4.84 12.91 7.31
C ASP A 104 -4.82 13.96 8.43
N LEU A 105 -5.20 15.20 8.07
CA LEU A 105 -5.37 16.32 8.98
C LEU A 105 -6.73 16.28 9.72
N ALA A 106 -7.20 15.07 10.07
CA ALA A 106 -8.47 14.91 10.74
C ALA A 106 -8.38 15.27 12.23
N GLU A 107 -9.48 15.77 12.77
CA GLU A 107 -9.60 16.08 14.20
C GLU A 107 -9.45 14.80 15.05
N GLY A 108 -8.77 14.91 16.19
CA GLY A 108 -8.58 13.81 17.15
C GLY A 108 -7.48 12.80 16.83
N ILE A 109 -6.86 12.84 15.63
CA ILE A 109 -5.81 11.88 15.24
C ILE A 109 -4.40 12.49 15.15
N SER A 110 -4.22 13.74 15.56
CA SER A 110 -2.94 14.45 15.44
C SER A 110 -1.77 13.73 16.12
N HIS A 111 -2.03 13.03 17.23
CA HIS A 111 -1.04 12.25 17.98
C HIS A 111 -0.53 11.01 17.22
N PHE A 112 -1.23 10.55 16.19
CA PHE A 112 -0.77 9.47 15.32
C PHE A 112 -0.03 9.96 14.07
N ARG A 113 0.07 11.27 13.88
CA ARG A 113 0.75 11.80 12.69
C ARG A 113 2.26 11.70 12.84
N THR A 114 2.91 11.19 11.81
CA THR A 114 4.36 11.15 11.69
C THR A 114 4.88 12.34 10.89
N PRO A 115 6.14 12.78 11.08
CA PRO A 115 6.82 13.59 10.09
C PRO A 115 6.87 12.89 8.72
N LEU A 116 6.78 13.65 7.62
CA LEU A 116 6.81 13.08 6.25
C LEU A 116 8.09 12.27 5.98
N GLY A 117 9.22 12.68 6.56
CA GLY A 117 10.50 11.98 6.44
C GLY A 117 10.43 10.51 6.84
N VAL A 118 9.62 10.17 7.87
CA VAL A 118 9.46 8.78 8.33
C VAL A 118 8.93 7.87 7.21
N GLY A 119 7.95 8.32 6.44
CA GLY A 119 7.43 7.56 5.30
C GLY A 119 8.45 7.40 4.18
N LEU A 120 9.25 8.45 3.91
CA LEU A 120 10.33 8.40 2.93
C LEU A 120 11.44 7.43 3.36
N ASP A 121 11.82 7.43 4.63
CA ASP A 121 12.81 6.50 5.19
C ASP A 121 12.33 5.06 5.17
N ILE A 122 11.03 4.83 5.41
CA ILE A 122 10.42 3.50 5.24
C ILE A 122 10.54 3.05 3.78
N LEU A 123 10.23 3.90 2.80
CA LEU A 123 10.39 3.53 1.38
C LEU A 123 11.85 3.23 1.02
N ARG A 124 12.82 4.02 1.52
CA ARG A 124 14.25 3.72 1.35
C ARG A 124 14.62 2.37 1.94
N GLY A 125 14.15 2.08 3.17
CA GLY A 125 14.43 0.81 3.85
C GLY A 125 13.73 -0.41 3.24
N LEU A 126 12.71 -0.22 2.40
CA LEU A 126 12.05 -1.28 1.65
C LEU A 126 12.68 -1.50 0.28
N ARG A 127 12.98 -0.43 -0.45
CA ARG A 127 13.46 -0.49 -1.84
C ARG A 127 14.87 -1.09 -1.87
N GLY A 128 15.07 -2.14 -2.68
CA GLY A 128 16.32 -2.89 -2.71
C GLY A 128 16.51 -3.92 -1.57
N HIS A 129 15.68 -3.87 -0.51
CA HIS A 129 15.77 -4.76 0.65
C HIS A 129 14.60 -5.77 0.75
N THR A 130 13.66 -5.71 -0.17
CA THR A 130 12.55 -6.66 -0.34
C THR A 130 12.10 -6.66 -1.81
N SER A 131 11.12 -7.53 -2.17
CA SER A 131 10.52 -7.48 -3.51
C SER A 131 9.92 -6.10 -3.79
N GLY A 132 10.08 -5.59 -5.01
CA GLY A 132 9.44 -4.35 -5.45
C GLY A 132 7.92 -4.36 -5.30
N MET A 133 7.29 -5.55 -5.36
CA MET A 133 5.86 -5.72 -5.10
C MET A 133 5.46 -5.40 -3.65
N ALA A 134 6.41 -5.45 -2.71
CA ALA A 134 6.19 -5.11 -1.31
C ALA A 134 6.36 -3.62 -1.00
N VAL A 135 6.76 -2.80 -1.98
CA VAL A 135 6.95 -1.36 -1.82
C VAL A 135 5.69 -0.64 -2.27
N PRO A 136 4.92 -0.03 -1.34
CA PRO A 136 3.69 0.71 -1.68
C PRO A 136 4.01 2.07 -2.28
N HIS A 137 3.00 2.74 -2.83
CA HIS A 137 3.06 4.16 -3.13
C HIS A 137 2.81 4.95 -1.83
N TYR A 138 3.80 5.70 -1.37
CA TYR A 138 3.60 6.64 -0.26
C TYR A 138 2.93 7.90 -0.79
N VAL A 139 1.80 8.28 -0.20
CA VAL A 139 0.97 9.37 -0.70
C VAL A 139 0.45 10.26 0.42
N ILE A 140 0.25 11.53 0.10
CA ILE A 140 -0.55 12.46 0.89
C ILE A 140 -1.85 12.75 0.14
N ASP A 141 -2.95 12.87 0.88
CA ASP A 141 -4.18 13.45 0.35
C ASP A 141 -4.11 14.98 0.53
N ALA A 142 -3.98 15.70 -0.58
CA ALA A 142 -3.81 17.14 -0.54
C ALA A 142 -5.09 17.83 -0.02
N PRO A 143 -4.96 18.78 0.93
CA PRO A 143 -6.11 19.48 1.48
C PRO A 143 -6.97 20.18 0.41
N GLY A 144 -8.25 20.39 0.71
CA GLY A 144 -9.16 21.08 -0.21
C GLY A 144 -9.53 20.29 -1.47
N GLY A 145 -9.39 18.96 -1.45
CA GLY A 145 -9.75 18.13 -2.59
C GLY A 145 -8.66 18.06 -3.68
N GLY A 146 -7.42 18.41 -3.35
CA GLY A 146 -6.28 18.43 -4.28
C GLY A 146 -5.82 17.04 -4.76
N GLY A 147 -6.45 15.96 -4.27
CA GLY A 147 -6.16 14.59 -4.71
C GLY A 147 -4.92 13.98 -4.06
N LYS A 148 -4.53 12.80 -4.55
CA LYS A 148 -3.40 12.04 -4.04
C LYS A 148 -2.09 12.47 -4.69
N VAL A 149 -1.15 12.94 -3.89
CA VAL A 149 0.19 13.33 -4.34
C VAL A 149 1.19 12.28 -3.87
N PRO A 150 1.86 11.55 -4.80
CA PRO A 150 2.87 10.57 -4.45
C PRO A 150 4.15 11.25 -3.98
N LEU A 151 4.73 10.68 -2.93
CA LEU A 151 6.04 11.06 -2.41
C LEU A 151 7.04 9.93 -2.67
N SER A 152 8.24 10.29 -3.09
CA SER A 152 9.34 9.34 -3.30
C SER A 152 10.60 9.84 -2.62
N PRO A 153 11.47 8.94 -2.15
CA PRO A 153 12.82 9.33 -1.73
C PRO A 153 13.56 10.01 -2.87
N ASP A 154 14.34 11.02 -2.52
CA ASP A 154 15.28 11.60 -3.44
C ASP A 154 16.50 10.68 -3.62
N TYR A 155 16.87 10.42 -4.86
CA TYR A 155 18.05 9.64 -5.25
C TYR A 155 19.16 10.51 -5.83
N GLY A 156 19.13 11.83 -5.60
CA GLY A 156 20.16 12.76 -6.03
C GLY A 156 20.32 12.82 -7.54
N PHE A 157 19.22 12.90 -8.29
CA PHE A 157 19.26 12.95 -9.75
C PHE A 157 19.95 14.23 -10.23
N GLU A 158 21.08 14.06 -10.92
CA GLU A 158 21.85 15.14 -11.59
C GLU A 158 21.91 14.85 -13.10
N PHE A 159 21.26 15.71 -13.89
CA PHE A 159 21.32 15.63 -15.36
C PHE A 159 22.54 16.38 -15.87
N LYS A 160 23.43 15.68 -16.58
CA LYS A 160 24.53 16.23 -17.36
C LYS A 160 24.27 16.01 -18.85
N GLU A 161 25.07 16.63 -19.73
CA GLU A 161 24.82 16.69 -21.17
C GLU A 161 24.41 15.34 -21.79
N ASP A 162 25.11 14.25 -21.48
CA ASP A 162 24.85 12.92 -22.05
C ASP A 162 24.60 11.82 -20.99
N VAL A 163 24.59 12.16 -19.70
CA VAL A 163 24.44 11.18 -18.63
C VAL A 163 23.53 11.70 -17.50
N LEU A 164 22.79 10.79 -16.90
CA LEU A 164 22.11 10.97 -15.62
C LEU A 164 22.96 10.33 -14.51
N ILE A 165 23.30 11.12 -13.49
CA ILE A 165 23.96 10.62 -12.28
C ILE A 165 22.92 10.47 -11.18
N PHE A 166 23.00 9.39 -10.40
CA PHE A 166 22.08 9.14 -9.30
C PHE A 166 22.70 8.17 -8.29
N GLU A 167 22.10 8.13 -7.10
CA GLU A 167 22.43 7.15 -6.07
C GLU A 167 21.44 5.96 -6.11
N ASN A 168 21.94 4.76 -5.86
CA ASN A 168 21.09 3.59 -5.67
C ASN A 168 20.65 3.45 -4.19
N TYR A 169 19.92 2.38 -3.88
CA TYR A 169 19.44 2.07 -2.53
C TYR A 169 20.57 1.86 -1.48
N GLN A 170 21.81 1.66 -1.91
CA GLN A 170 22.99 1.53 -1.05
C GLN A 170 23.74 2.86 -0.85
N GLY A 171 23.27 3.96 -1.44
CA GLY A 171 23.98 5.25 -1.46
C GLY A 171 25.21 5.25 -2.39
N LYS A 172 25.30 4.30 -3.33
CA LYS A 172 26.36 4.27 -4.33
C LYS A 172 25.96 5.05 -5.55
N THR A 173 26.85 5.89 -6.04
CA THR A 173 26.66 6.70 -7.23
C THR A 173 26.81 5.86 -8.50
N PHE A 174 25.90 6.07 -9.45
CA PHE A 174 25.88 5.45 -10.78
C PHE A 174 25.63 6.51 -11.84
N SER A 175 26.05 6.20 -13.08
CA SER A 175 25.73 6.99 -14.25
C SER A 175 24.94 6.15 -15.26
N TYR A 176 23.97 6.78 -15.90
CA TYR A 176 23.17 6.17 -16.96
C TYR A 176 23.23 7.04 -18.23
N PRO A 177 23.64 6.49 -19.39
CA PRO A 177 23.66 7.25 -20.63
C PRO A 177 22.25 7.70 -21.03
N LEU A 178 22.11 8.94 -21.49
CA LEU A 178 20.82 9.50 -21.93
C LEU A 178 20.53 9.24 -23.40
N ARG A 179 21.53 8.79 -24.16
CA ARG A 179 21.44 8.42 -25.59
C ARG A 179 22.25 7.17 -25.89
#